data_b1ecf81f6d527f4eee9a438e33cf5f69
#
_entry.id   b1ecf81f6d527f4eee9a438e33cf5f69
#
_cell.length_a   1.000
_cell.length_b   1.000
_cell.length_c   1.000
_cell.angle_alpha   90.00
_cell.angle_beta   90.00
_cell.angle_gamma   90.00
#
_symmetry.space_group_name_H-M   'P 1'
#
loop_
_entity.id
_entity.type
_entity.pdbx_description
1 polymer ?
#
loop_
_entity_poly.entity_id
_entity_poly.type
_entity_poly.pdbx_seq_one_letter_code
_entity_poly.pdbx_strand_id
1 'polypeptide(L)' 'MIRIAIVEDDQSADDQLTACLEKLSLQSKEVFDLSHYPDAQQFL' A
#
# COMPACT_ATOMS: atom_id res chain seq x y z
N MET A 1 5.45 3.55 13.24
CA MET A 1 5.07 3.72 11.81
C MET A 1 5.66 2.59 10.99
N ILE A 2 4.86 2.03 10.12
CA ILE A 2 5.27 0.93 9.24
C ILE A 2 5.30 1.44 7.81
N ARG A 3 6.42 1.25 7.12
CA ARG A 3 6.57 1.64 5.73
C ARG A 3 6.24 0.45 4.82
N ILE A 4 5.30 0.65 3.92
CA ILE A 4 4.84 -0.40 3.01
C ILE A 4 4.95 0.11 1.58
N ALA A 5 5.65 -0.64 0.74
CA ALA A 5 5.74 -0.35 -0.69
C ALA A 5 4.76 -1.26 -1.44
N ILE A 6 3.89 -0.66 -2.24
CA ILE A 6 2.94 -1.38 -3.06
C ILE A 6 3.41 -1.32 -4.50
N VAL A 7 3.75 -2.47 -5.07
CA VAL A 7 4.17 -2.58 -6.47
C VAL A 7 3.04 -3.27 -7.23
N GLU A 8 2.24 -2.48 -7.95
CA GLU A 8 1.06 -3.01 -8.65
C GLU A 8 0.75 -2.13 -9.86
N ASP A 9 0.62 -2.77 -11.03
CA ASP A 9 0.31 -2.07 -12.26
C ASP A 9 -1.20 -1.97 -12.54
N ASP A 10 -2.02 -2.68 -11.77
CA ASP A 10 -3.48 -2.63 -11.90
C ASP A 10 -4.03 -1.67 -10.83
N GLN A 11 -4.60 -0.55 -11.27
CA GLN A 11 -5.12 0.46 -10.36
C GLN A 11 -6.22 -0.09 -9.46
N SER A 12 -7.05 -0.97 -10.00
CA SER A 12 -8.14 -1.56 -9.23
C SER A 12 -7.61 -2.42 -8.08
N ALA A 13 -6.57 -3.22 -8.34
CA ALA A 13 -5.93 -4.02 -7.31
C ALA A 13 -5.22 -3.13 -6.29
N ASP A 14 -4.57 -2.08 -6.75
CA ASP A 14 -3.91 -1.11 -5.86
C ASP A 14 -4.94 -0.48 -4.91
N ASP A 15 -6.09 -0.07 -5.43
CA ASP A 15 -7.15 0.54 -4.63
C ASP A 15 -7.65 -0.44 -3.57
N GLN A 16 -7.81 -1.71 -3.92
CA GLN A 16 -8.26 -2.72 -2.97
C GLN A 16 -7.23 -2.96 -1.87
N LEU A 17 -5.95 -3.02 -2.24
CA LEU A 17 -4.88 -3.17 -1.26
C LEU A 17 -4.81 -1.98 -0.32
N THR A 18 -4.92 -0.77 -0.87
CA THR A 18 -4.89 0.44 -0.07
C THR A 18 -6.03 0.46 0.94
N ALA A 19 -7.24 0.12 0.52
CA ALA A 19 -8.39 0.09 1.42
C ALA A 19 -8.19 -0.95 2.52
N CYS A 20 -7.66 -2.11 2.18
CA CYS A 20 -7.39 -3.17 3.15
C CYS A 20 -6.36 -2.73 4.19
N LEU A 21 -5.28 -2.10 3.74
CA LEU A 21 -4.23 -1.63 4.63
C LEU A 21 -4.71 -0.49 5.53
N GLU A 22 -5.54 0.40 5.01
CA GLU A 22 -6.13 1.46 5.83
C GLU A 22 -7.00 0.87 6.94
N LYS A 23 -7.77 -0.15 6.62
CA LYS A 23 -8.60 -0.82 7.60
C LYS A 23 -7.76 -1.48 8.70
N LEU A 24 -6.66 -2.14 8.31
CA LEU A 24 -5.74 -2.74 9.26
C LEU A 24 -5.10 -1.67 10.15
N SER A 25 -4.74 -0.54 9.57
CA SER A 25 -4.15 0.57 10.33
C SER A 25 -5.10 1.03 11.43
N LEU A 26 -6.38 1.17 11.11
CA LEU A 26 -7.37 1.59 12.09
C LEU A 26 -7.55 0.54 13.18
N GLN A 27 -7.57 -0.74 12.83
CA GLN A 27 -7.78 -1.81 13.79
C GLN A 27 -6.58 -2.00 14.72
N SER A 28 -5.38 -1.85 14.19
CA SER A 28 -4.15 -2.08 14.97
C SER A 28 -3.64 -0.82 15.64
N LYS A 29 -4.20 0.34 15.32
CA LYS A 29 -3.76 1.65 15.81
C LYS A 29 -2.33 1.96 15.37
N GLU A 30 -1.89 1.37 14.25
CA GLU A 30 -0.59 1.63 13.65
C GLU A 30 -0.74 2.62 12.51
N VAL A 31 0.28 3.44 12.30
CA VAL A 31 0.34 4.33 11.15
C VAL A 31 1.14 3.65 10.05
N PHE A 32 0.54 3.51 8.88
CA PHE A 32 1.20 2.95 7.71
C PHE A 32 1.59 4.06 6.75
N ASP A 33 2.84 4.05 6.32
CA ASP A 33 3.34 4.96 5.29
C ASP A 33 3.36 4.18 3.98
N LEU A 34 2.39 4.47 3.10
CA LEU A 34 2.21 3.73 1.85
C LEU A 34 2.90 4.43 0.70
N SER A 35 3.71 3.69 -0.05
CA SER A 35 4.33 4.16 -1.28
C SER A 35 3.84 3.29 -2.43
N HIS A 36 3.44 3.92 -3.54
CA HIS A 36 2.85 3.23 -4.67
C HIS A 36 3.79 3.31 -5.87
N TYR A 37 4.07 2.17 -6.48
CA TYR A 37 4.92 2.05 -7.66
C TYR A 37 4.18 1.26 -8.72
N PRO A 38 4.08 1.78 -9.96
CA PRO A 38 3.32 1.08 -11.00
C PRO A 38 3.99 -0.20 -11.50
N ASP A 39 5.30 -0.33 -11.29
CA ASP A 39 6.01 -1.55 -11.64
C ASP A 39 7.28 -1.70 -10.79
N ALA A 40 7.86 -2.90 -10.85
CA ALA A 40 9.02 -3.22 -10.03
C ALA A 40 10.25 -2.40 -10.39
N GLN A 41 10.37 -1.97 -11.64
CA GLN A 41 11.52 -1.17 -12.06
C GLN A 41 11.53 0.19 -11.38
N GLN A 42 10.36 0.78 -11.18
CA GLN A 42 10.26 2.06 -10.49
C GLN A 42 10.55 1.90 -9.00
N PHE A 43 10.25 0.73 -8.45
CA PHE A 43 10.55 0.44 -7.05
C PHE A 43 12.06 0.30 -6.84
N LEU A 44 12.75 -0.34 -7.79
CA LEU A 44 14.19 -0.52 -7.71
C LEU A 44 14.92 0.78 -7.98
#